data_93fa2da75b88b32930f21ee90060ad7a
#
_entry.id   93fa2da75b88b32930f21ee90060ad7a
#
_cell.length_a   1.000
_cell.length_b   1.000
_cell.length_c   1.000
_cell.angle_alpha   90.00
_cell.angle_beta   90.00
_cell.angle_gamma   90.00
#
_symmetry.space_group_name_H-M   'P 1'
#
loop_
_entity.id
_entity.type
_entity.pdbx_description
1 polymer ?
#
loop_
_entity_poly.entity_id
_entity_poly.type
_entity_poly.pdbx_seq_one_letter_code
_entity_poly.pdbx_strand_id
1 'polypeptide(L)'
;MNFYDQTFLLKHCQDIMDFYDPKVIDPNGGYHQNYKDDGTVFDPGFKQLVSSTRIIVNYATAARVLNRPEYIDVAKHGLAFLENHHWCEDAAGYAWTIQDNQPQDMTQQAYGYAFVLLAYAACKKAGIIDNNDSLDKVYQQLEDRFWLPEHGLYADEISADGVLSDYRGQNSNMHMCEAMLAAYEASNDKKFLIRATTLAENIAFKQAALTDNLIWEHYKTDFQPDWEYNKHDPKNLYRPWGFQPGHQTEWSKLLLTLHKHSADPKWIQQAKQLFERAYAKSWDKEHGGLIYGFAPDGECCDDDKYFWVQAESFAAASMLYKVTAEQQFLDAYQALWQYSWQHMVDHKYGAWFRVLHRDNSKYSDEKSAAGSKCDYHTLGACFEVLKTLG
;
A
#
# COMPACT_ATOMS: atom_id res chain seq x y z
N MET A 1 5.83 -0.95 27.27
CA MET A 1 5.68 -2.06 26.28
C MET A 1 6.85 -1.97 25.33
N ASN A 2 7.46 -3.08 24.93
CA ASN A 2 8.52 -3.07 23.94
C ASN A 2 7.92 -3.32 22.54
N PHE A 3 7.79 -2.27 21.74
CA PHE A 3 7.24 -2.39 20.38
C PHE A 3 8.25 -2.93 19.36
N TYR A 4 9.55 -2.89 19.67
CA TYR A 4 10.62 -3.44 18.83
C TYR A 4 10.98 -4.86 19.32
N ASP A 5 9.97 -5.72 19.34
CA ASP A 5 10.03 -7.08 19.86
C ASP A 5 9.26 -8.05 18.97
N GLN A 6 9.89 -9.18 18.63
CA GLN A 6 9.32 -10.16 17.72
C GLN A 6 8.01 -10.76 18.26
N THR A 7 7.96 -11.08 19.55
CA THR A 7 6.79 -11.70 20.18
C THR A 7 5.60 -10.75 20.16
N PHE A 8 5.84 -9.46 20.46
CA PHE A 8 4.83 -8.42 20.40
C PHE A 8 4.25 -8.31 18.96
N LEU A 9 5.13 -8.21 17.95
CA LEU A 9 4.70 -8.03 16.56
C LEU A 9 3.93 -9.22 16.01
N LEU A 10 4.40 -10.45 16.28
CA LEU A 10 3.68 -11.66 15.87
C LEU A 10 2.30 -11.75 16.53
N LYS A 11 2.20 -11.44 17.82
CA LYS A 11 0.91 -11.41 18.52
C LYS A 11 -0.02 -10.35 17.94
N HIS A 12 0.50 -9.15 17.67
CA HIS A 12 -0.29 -8.06 17.08
C HIS A 12 -0.80 -8.41 15.67
N CYS A 13 0.05 -9.02 14.84
CA CYS A 13 -0.39 -9.53 13.53
C CYS A 13 -1.51 -10.57 13.68
N GLN A 14 -1.38 -11.50 14.64
CA GLN A 14 -2.44 -12.48 14.88
C GLN A 14 -3.74 -11.79 15.34
N ASP A 15 -3.67 -10.80 16.24
CA ASP A 15 -4.86 -10.05 16.70
C ASP A 15 -5.57 -9.31 15.55
N ILE A 16 -4.81 -8.80 14.57
CA ILE A 16 -5.40 -8.21 13.36
C ILE A 16 -6.09 -9.29 12.52
N MET A 17 -5.42 -10.43 12.30
CA MET A 17 -6.01 -11.53 11.51
C MET A 17 -7.28 -12.07 12.18
N ASP A 18 -7.31 -12.21 13.51
CA ASP A 18 -8.45 -12.70 14.29
C ASP A 18 -9.67 -11.78 14.16
N PHE A 19 -9.50 -10.50 13.86
CA PHE A 19 -10.62 -9.60 13.55
C PHE A 19 -11.34 -10.01 12.27
N TYR A 20 -10.61 -10.46 11.26
CA TYR A 20 -11.18 -10.85 9.95
C TYR A 20 -11.59 -12.32 9.88
N ASP A 21 -10.82 -13.21 10.48
CA ASP A 21 -11.02 -14.65 10.41
C ASP A 21 -12.07 -15.14 11.43
N PRO A 22 -12.99 -16.05 11.05
CA PRO A 22 -13.24 -16.63 9.73
C PRO A 22 -14.24 -15.83 8.87
N LYS A 23 -14.76 -14.70 9.34
CA LYS A 23 -15.84 -13.90 8.69
C LYS A 23 -15.45 -13.28 7.35
N VAL A 24 -14.15 -13.25 7.01
CA VAL A 24 -13.67 -12.67 5.76
C VAL A 24 -14.21 -13.39 4.53
N ILE A 25 -14.43 -14.69 4.62
CA ILE A 25 -14.97 -15.50 3.51
C ILE A 25 -16.44 -15.14 3.27
N ASP A 26 -16.74 -14.63 2.08
CA ASP A 26 -18.11 -14.51 1.61
C ASP A 26 -18.55 -15.86 1.02
N PRO A 27 -19.61 -16.52 1.54
CA PRO A 27 -20.07 -17.80 1.02
C PRO A 27 -20.59 -17.70 -0.42
N ASN A 28 -20.91 -16.50 -0.90
CA ASN A 28 -21.33 -16.25 -2.29
C ASN A 28 -20.14 -16.05 -3.24
N GLY A 29 -18.91 -15.92 -2.73
CA GLY A 29 -17.67 -15.77 -3.48
C GLY A 29 -16.85 -14.57 -3.07
N GLY A 30 -15.53 -14.74 -3.07
CA GLY A 30 -14.58 -13.71 -2.66
C GLY A 30 -14.63 -13.38 -1.17
N TYR A 31 -14.43 -12.13 -0.83
CA TYR A 31 -14.30 -11.69 0.54
C TYR A 31 -15.31 -10.62 0.91
N HIS A 32 -15.76 -10.63 2.17
CA HIS A 32 -16.33 -9.42 2.76
C HIS A 32 -15.25 -8.37 2.94
N GLN A 33 -15.53 -7.13 2.56
CA GLN A 33 -14.53 -6.04 2.57
C GLN A 33 -14.94 -4.88 3.48
N ASN A 34 -16.23 -4.78 3.80
CA ASN A 34 -16.81 -3.69 4.56
C ASN A 34 -17.19 -4.17 5.96
N TYR A 35 -16.53 -3.61 6.99
CA TYR A 35 -16.77 -3.97 8.39
C TYR A 35 -16.95 -2.75 9.27
N LYS A 36 -17.92 -2.83 10.19
CA LYS A 36 -18.01 -1.93 11.33
C LYS A 36 -16.96 -2.27 12.40
N ASP A 37 -16.79 -1.41 13.38
CA ASP A 37 -15.82 -1.62 14.46
C ASP A 37 -16.00 -2.97 15.18
N ASP A 38 -17.24 -3.38 15.41
CA ASP A 38 -17.58 -4.64 16.09
C ASP A 38 -17.48 -5.88 15.20
N GLY A 39 -17.07 -5.70 13.94
CA GLY A 39 -16.95 -6.76 12.95
C GLY A 39 -18.25 -7.09 12.22
N THR A 40 -19.32 -6.30 12.39
CA THR A 40 -20.53 -6.41 11.58
C THR A 40 -20.22 -6.10 10.12
N VAL A 41 -20.55 -7.02 9.22
CA VAL A 41 -20.41 -6.82 7.76
C VAL A 41 -21.54 -5.92 7.25
N PHE A 42 -21.20 -4.95 6.42
CA PHE A 42 -22.16 -4.14 5.68
C PHE A 42 -21.83 -4.17 4.19
N ASP A 43 -22.82 -3.94 3.32
CA ASP A 43 -22.69 -4.03 1.86
C ASP A 43 -21.89 -5.27 1.39
N PRO A 44 -22.35 -6.50 1.69
CA PRO A 44 -21.59 -7.71 1.44
C PRO A 44 -21.39 -8.00 -0.05
N GLY A 45 -22.27 -7.49 -0.93
CA GLY A 45 -22.21 -7.71 -2.38
C GLY A 45 -21.16 -6.89 -3.08
N PHE A 46 -20.75 -5.75 -2.50
CA PHE A 46 -19.77 -4.86 -3.12
C PHE A 46 -18.34 -5.32 -2.85
N LYS A 47 -17.55 -5.46 -3.91
CA LYS A 47 -16.14 -5.85 -3.85
C LYS A 47 -15.31 -5.00 -4.80
N GLN A 48 -14.17 -4.53 -4.31
CA GLN A 48 -13.24 -3.70 -5.06
C GLN A 48 -11.93 -4.46 -5.28
N LEU A 49 -11.36 -4.36 -6.48
CA LEU A 49 -10.20 -5.12 -6.94
C LEU A 49 -9.01 -5.06 -5.96
N VAL A 50 -8.69 -3.84 -5.50
CA VAL A 50 -7.53 -3.66 -4.60
C VAL A 50 -7.76 -4.30 -3.25
N SER A 51 -8.97 -4.21 -2.68
CA SER A 51 -9.27 -4.90 -1.42
C SER A 51 -9.26 -6.42 -1.59
N SER A 52 -9.79 -6.96 -2.71
CA SER A 52 -9.72 -8.39 -3.01
C SER A 52 -8.27 -8.88 -3.03
N THR A 53 -7.41 -8.20 -3.76
CA THR A 53 -5.99 -8.57 -3.92
C THR A 53 -5.19 -8.36 -2.65
N ARG A 54 -5.41 -7.26 -1.91
CA ARG A 54 -4.75 -7.00 -0.61
C ARG A 54 -5.08 -8.05 0.44
N ILE A 55 -6.32 -8.55 0.47
CA ILE A 55 -6.71 -9.64 1.38
C ILE A 55 -5.98 -10.94 0.99
N ILE A 56 -5.85 -11.26 -0.32
CA ILE A 56 -5.02 -12.38 -0.78
C ILE A 56 -3.59 -12.25 -0.26
N VAL A 57 -2.98 -11.06 -0.40
CA VAL A 57 -1.61 -10.79 0.08
C VAL A 57 -1.50 -10.99 1.59
N ASN A 58 -2.47 -10.48 2.36
CA ASN A 58 -2.50 -10.62 3.81
C ASN A 58 -2.48 -12.09 4.21
N TYR A 59 -3.40 -12.91 3.69
CA TYR A 59 -3.53 -14.31 4.06
C TYR A 59 -2.35 -15.16 3.55
N ALA A 60 -1.90 -14.97 2.32
CA ALA A 60 -0.74 -15.67 1.78
C ALA A 60 0.56 -15.36 2.57
N THR A 61 0.72 -14.10 3.01
CA THR A 61 1.88 -13.70 3.81
C THR A 61 1.76 -14.18 5.25
N ALA A 62 0.60 -14.01 5.88
CA ALA A 62 0.34 -14.43 7.25
C ALA A 62 0.46 -15.97 7.40
N ALA A 63 0.06 -16.76 6.40
CA ALA A 63 0.25 -18.22 6.40
C ALA A 63 1.72 -18.61 6.67
N ARG A 64 2.65 -17.87 6.07
CA ARG A 64 4.10 -18.11 6.22
C ARG A 64 4.67 -17.51 7.50
N VAL A 65 4.36 -16.24 7.77
CA VAL A 65 4.97 -15.49 8.87
C VAL A 65 4.45 -15.94 10.22
N LEU A 66 3.15 -16.25 10.32
CA LEU A 66 2.50 -16.70 11.54
C LEU A 66 2.47 -18.25 11.68
N ASN A 67 3.01 -18.96 10.67
CA ASN A 67 2.97 -20.43 10.60
C ASN A 67 1.54 -20.99 10.75
N ARG A 68 0.59 -20.41 9.95
CA ARG A 68 -0.84 -20.75 9.94
C ARG A 68 -1.22 -21.30 8.56
N PRO A 69 -0.97 -22.61 8.30
CA PRO A 69 -1.19 -23.21 6.98
C PRO A 69 -2.65 -23.12 6.51
N GLU A 70 -3.63 -23.04 7.42
CA GLU A 70 -5.05 -22.85 7.11
C GLU A 70 -5.35 -21.56 6.34
N TYR A 71 -4.51 -20.53 6.48
CA TYR A 71 -4.65 -19.28 5.72
C TYR A 71 -4.36 -19.45 4.22
N ILE A 72 -3.68 -20.54 3.83
CA ILE A 72 -3.46 -20.88 2.42
C ILE A 72 -4.80 -21.08 1.69
N ASP A 73 -5.75 -21.75 2.31
CA ASP A 73 -7.05 -22.01 1.68
C ASP A 73 -7.89 -20.74 1.55
N VAL A 74 -7.75 -19.82 2.52
CA VAL A 74 -8.37 -18.48 2.43
C VAL A 74 -7.78 -17.68 1.27
N ALA A 75 -6.44 -17.68 1.11
CA ALA A 75 -5.79 -17.01 -0.02
C ALA A 75 -6.18 -17.62 -1.38
N LYS A 76 -6.27 -18.95 -1.48
CA LYS A 76 -6.75 -19.65 -2.69
C LYS A 76 -8.19 -19.28 -3.05
N HIS A 77 -9.06 -19.15 -2.05
CA HIS A 77 -10.45 -18.71 -2.27
C HIS A 77 -10.52 -17.34 -2.94
N GLY A 78 -9.74 -16.37 -2.46
CA GLY A 78 -9.67 -15.04 -3.07
C GLY A 78 -9.02 -15.04 -4.44
N LEU A 79 -7.97 -15.85 -4.65
CA LEU A 79 -7.32 -15.99 -5.94
C LEU A 79 -8.30 -16.55 -7.00
N ALA A 80 -9.08 -17.57 -6.66
CA ALA A 80 -10.10 -18.10 -7.53
C ALA A 80 -11.18 -17.05 -7.87
N PHE A 81 -11.56 -16.20 -6.90
CA PHE A 81 -12.50 -15.11 -7.15
C PHE A 81 -11.90 -14.03 -8.06
N LEU A 82 -10.63 -13.68 -7.88
CA LEU A 82 -9.91 -12.75 -8.75
C LEU A 82 -9.93 -13.23 -10.21
N GLU A 83 -9.67 -14.52 -10.43
CA GLU A 83 -9.56 -15.13 -11.76
C GLU A 83 -10.93 -15.37 -12.43
N ASN A 84 -11.99 -15.62 -11.67
CA ASN A 84 -13.30 -15.98 -12.21
C ASN A 84 -14.32 -14.85 -12.24
N HIS A 85 -14.10 -13.75 -11.47
CA HIS A 85 -15.05 -12.65 -11.35
C HIS A 85 -14.46 -11.26 -11.63
N HIS A 86 -13.24 -10.96 -11.14
CA HIS A 86 -12.59 -9.70 -11.53
C HIS A 86 -12.03 -9.76 -12.94
N TRP A 87 -11.43 -10.89 -13.35
CA TRP A 87 -10.98 -11.05 -14.73
C TRP A 87 -12.18 -11.18 -15.67
N CYS A 88 -12.23 -10.33 -16.70
CA CYS A 88 -13.24 -10.31 -17.75
C CYS A 88 -12.58 -10.59 -19.10
N GLU A 89 -12.84 -11.77 -19.68
CA GLU A 89 -12.20 -12.22 -20.92
C GLU A 89 -12.52 -11.30 -22.09
N ASP A 90 -13.77 -10.88 -22.24
CA ASP A 90 -14.23 -10.01 -23.34
C ASP A 90 -13.54 -8.66 -23.32
N ALA A 91 -13.23 -8.10 -22.15
CA ALA A 91 -12.50 -6.85 -21.98
C ALA A 91 -10.97 -7.08 -21.89
N ALA A 92 -10.54 -8.34 -21.81
CA ALA A 92 -9.17 -8.76 -21.52
C ALA A 92 -8.55 -8.00 -20.34
N GLY A 93 -9.33 -7.70 -19.30
CA GLY A 93 -8.93 -6.85 -18.17
C GLY A 93 -9.68 -7.19 -16.88
N TYR A 94 -9.29 -6.50 -15.79
CA TYR A 94 -9.91 -6.72 -14.48
C TYR A 94 -10.99 -5.68 -14.21
N ALA A 95 -12.18 -6.14 -13.78
CA ALA A 95 -13.21 -5.25 -13.25
C ALA A 95 -12.68 -4.53 -12.00
N TRP A 96 -12.80 -3.20 -12.00
CA TRP A 96 -12.41 -2.35 -10.86
C TRP A 96 -13.30 -2.60 -9.66
N THR A 97 -14.63 -2.67 -9.89
CA THR A 97 -15.60 -3.04 -8.87
C THR A 97 -16.54 -4.15 -9.36
N ILE A 98 -17.01 -4.91 -8.40
CA ILE A 98 -17.98 -6.00 -8.54
C ILE A 98 -19.15 -5.74 -7.61
N GLN A 99 -20.37 -5.92 -8.09
CA GLN A 99 -21.58 -5.93 -7.28
C GLN A 99 -22.31 -7.25 -7.49
N ASP A 100 -22.58 -7.98 -6.41
CA ASP A 100 -23.28 -9.27 -6.43
C ASP A 100 -22.70 -10.27 -7.46
N ASN A 101 -21.36 -10.39 -7.45
CA ASN A 101 -20.54 -11.20 -8.35
C ASN A 101 -20.61 -10.83 -9.83
N GLN A 102 -21.14 -9.65 -10.18
CA GLN A 102 -21.13 -9.12 -11.54
C GLN A 102 -20.22 -7.90 -11.66
N PRO A 103 -19.42 -7.79 -12.75
CA PRO A 103 -18.64 -6.59 -13.02
C PRO A 103 -19.52 -5.35 -13.06
N GLN A 104 -19.15 -4.30 -12.31
CA GLN A 104 -19.88 -3.04 -12.23
C GLN A 104 -19.12 -1.90 -12.89
N ASP A 105 -17.82 -1.77 -12.60
CA ASP A 105 -16.93 -0.78 -13.20
C ASP A 105 -15.78 -1.50 -13.90
N MET A 106 -15.65 -1.26 -15.21
CA MET A 106 -14.62 -1.84 -16.07
C MET A 106 -13.45 -0.90 -16.36
N THR A 107 -13.38 0.23 -15.67
CA THR A 107 -12.20 1.12 -15.73
C THR A 107 -10.94 0.33 -15.36
N GLN A 108 -9.93 0.41 -16.23
CA GLN A 108 -8.66 -0.27 -15.99
C GLN A 108 -7.71 0.68 -15.25
N GLN A 109 -7.35 0.32 -14.04
CA GLN A 109 -6.47 1.11 -13.18
C GLN A 109 -5.10 0.43 -13.08
N ALA A 110 -4.02 1.12 -13.49
CA ALA A 110 -2.65 0.61 -13.30
C ALA A 110 -2.38 0.26 -11.83
N TYR A 111 -2.92 1.06 -10.91
CA TYR A 111 -2.92 0.79 -9.47
C TYR A 111 -3.51 -0.60 -9.13
N GLY A 112 -4.64 -0.96 -9.74
CA GLY A 112 -5.25 -2.27 -9.55
C GLY A 112 -4.38 -3.42 -10.07
N TYR A 113 -3.77 -3.24 -11.25
CA TYR A 113 -2.85 -4.23 -11.82
C TYR A 113 -1.60 -4.42 -10.96
N ALA A 114 -1.07 -3.37 -10.32
CA ALA A 114 0.01 -3.49 -9.36
C ALA A 114 -0.36 -4.45 -8.22
N PHE A 115 -1.56 -4.32 -7.67
CA PHE A 115 -2.03 -5.21 -6.61
C PHE A 115 -2.35 -6.62 -7.10
N VAL A 116 -2.77 -6.80 -8.35
CA VAL A 116 -2.90 -8.14 -8.96
C VAL A 116 -1.53 -8.81 -9.06
N LEU A 117 -0.50 -8.10 -9.56
CA LEU A 117 0.87 -8.61 -9.61
C LEU A 117 1.40 -8.97 -8.22
N LEU A 118 1.15 -8.09 -7.24
CA LEU A 118 1.54 -8.32 -5.84
C LEU A 118 0.87 -9.54 -5.23
N ALA A 119 -0.43 -9.75 -5.52
CA ALA A 119 -1.16 -10.92 -5.04
C ALA A 119 -0.60 -12.23 -5.61
N TYR A 120 -0.31 -12.28 -6.91
CA TYR A 120 0.34 -13.44 -7.51
C TYR A 120 1.75 -13.66 -6.93
N ALA A 121 2.53 -12.60 -6.70
CA ALA A 121 3.85 -12.71 -6.06
C ALA A 121 3.75 -13.28 -4.64
N ALA A 122 2.79 -12.82 -3.84
CA ALA A 122 2.54 -13.35 -2.50
C ALA A 122 2.10 -14.83 -2.53
N CYS A 123 1.20 -15.19 -3.45
CA CYS A 123 0.75 -16.58 -3.66
C CYS A 123 1.91 -17.49 -4.07
N LYS A 124 2.81 -17.03 -4.95
CA LYS A 124 4.01 -17.78 -5.32
C LYS A 124 4.94 -17.99 -4.14
N LYS A 125 5.22 -16.95 -3.36
CA LYS A 125 6.05 -17.06 -2.14
C LYS A 125 5.43 -17.98 -1.09
N ALA A 126 4.10 -18.12 -1.09
CA ALA A 126 3.38 -19.03 -0.19
C ALA A 126 3.23 -20.48 -0.73
N GLY A 127 3.74 -20.76 -1.94
CA GLY A 127 3.62 -22.08 -2.59
C GLY A 127 2.20 -22.41 -3.07
N ILE A 128 1.35 -21.41 -3.32
CA ILE A 128 0.01 -21.56 -3.89
C ILE A 128 0.09 -21.74 -5.41
N ILE A 129 1.04 -21.05 -6.05
CA ILE A 129 1.38 -21.17 -7.47
C ILE A 129 2.87 -21.48 -7.63
N ASP A 130 3.21 -22.34 -8.59
CA ASP A 130 4.58 -22.85 -8.75
C ASP A 130 5.36 -22.17 -9.89
N ASN A 131 4.67 -21.78 -10.98
CA ASN A 131 5.28 -21.19 -12.16
C ASN A 131 5.27 -19.63 -12.10
N ASN A 132 5.76 -18.99 -13.15
CA ASN A 132 5.77 -17.53 -13.30
C ASN A 132 4.68 -17.02 -14.25
N ASP A 133 3.86 -17.88 -14.83
CA ASP A 133 2.98 -17.53 -15.94
C ASP A 133 2.02 -16.39 -15.59
N SER A 134 1.45 -16.39 -14.38
CA SER A 134 0.58 -15.32 -13.92
C SER A 134 1.33 -13.98 -13.74
N LEU A 135 2.56 -14.03 -13.22
CA LEU A 135 3.41 -12.83 -13.09
C LEU A 135 3.74 -12.26 -14.46
N ASP A 136 4.12 -13.13 -15.41
CA ASP A 136 4.48 -12.75 -16.77
C ASP A 136 3.29 -12.19 -17.55
N LYS A 137 2.11 -12.79 -17.38
CA LYS A 137 0.86 -12.31 -17.98
C LYS A 137 0.53 -10.90 -17.52
N VAL A 138 0.54 -10.66 -16.21
CA VAL A 138 0.23 -9.32 -15.65
C VAL A 138 1.30 -8.31 -16.05
N TYR A 139 2.58 -8.70 -16.02
CA TYR A 139 3.67 -7.82 -16.49
C TYR A 139 3.43 -7.40 -17.94
N GLN A 140 3.13 -8.33 -18.85
CA GLN A 140 2.87 -8.02 -20.25
C GLN A 140 1.66 -7.10 -20.43
N GLN A 141 0.59 -7.32 -19.67
CA GLN A 141 -0.59 -6.45 -19.69
C GLN A 141 -0.25 -5.01 -19.26
N LEU A 142 0.63 -4.86 -18.27
CA LEU A 142 1.11 -3.54 -17.82
C LEU A 142 1.93 -2.84 -18.90
N GLU A 143 2.84 -3.59 -19.54
CA GLU A 143 3.67 -3.05 -20.64
C GLU A 143 2.83 -2.61 -21.83
N ASP A 144 1.87 -3.42 -22.23
CA ASP A 144 1.05 -3.17 -23.42
C ASP A 144 0.05 -2.02 -23.24
N ARG A 145 -0.39 -1.76 -22.01
CA ARG A 145 -1.51 -0.84 -21.73
C ARG A 145 -1.09 0.48 -21.11
N PHE A 146 -0.16 0.44 -20.15
CA PHE A 146 0.11 1.60 -19.31
C PHE A 146 1.53 2.13 -19.41
N TRP A 147 2.48 1.35 -19.96
CA TRP A 147 3.88 1.74 -20.01
C TRP A 147 4.11 2.90 -20.99
N LEU A 148 4.75 3.97 -20.50
CA LEU A 148 5.15 5.14 -21.28
C LEU A 148 6.67 5.19 -21.37
N PRO A 149 7.28 4.59 -22.43
CA PRO A 149 8.73 4.40 -22.49
C PRO A 149 9.51 5.72 -22.52
N GLU A 150 8.93 6.79 -23.07
CA GLU A 150 9.53 8.13 -23.11
C GLU A 150 9.70 8.77 -21.73
N HIS A 151 8.86 8.37 -20.76
CA HIS A 151 8.91 8.84 -19.39
C HIS A 151 9.55 7.84 -18.43
N GLY A 152 9.58 6.55 -18.81
CA GLY A 152 10.00 5.47 -17.93
C GLY A 152 9.06 5.28 -16.74
N LEU A 153 7.77 5.53 -16.93
CA LEU A 153 6.69 5.48 -15.95
C LEU A 153 5.44 4.87 -16.54
N TYR A 154 4.51 4.45 -15.71
CA TYR A 154 3.19 3.99 -16.12
C TYR A 154 2.17 5.13 -16.07
N ALA A 155 1.25 5.13 -17.04
CA ALA A 155 0.01 5.88 -16.96
C ALA A 155 -0.91 5.28 -15.89
N ASP A 156 -1.93 6.02 -15.49
CA ASP A 156 -2.75 5.62 -14.33
C ASP A 156 -4.00 4.84 -14.71
N GLU A 157 -4.71 5.26 -15.76
CA GLU A 157 -6.09 4.84 -15.98
C GLU A 157 -6.46 4.76 -17.44
N ILE A 158 -7.20 3.74 -17.82
CA ILE A 158 -7.89 3.59 -19.10
C ILE A 158 -9.37 3.40 -18.81
N SER A 159 -10.22 4.24 -19.39
CA SER A 159 -11.68 4.14 -19.23
C SER A 159 -12.23 2.82 -19.82
N ALA A 160 -13.46 2.47 -19.48
CA ALA A 160 -14.11 1.25 -19.97
C ALA A 160 -14.25 1.19 -21.49
N ASP A 161 -14.26 2.35 -22.17
CA ASP A 161 -14.28 2.47 -23.65
C ASP A 161 -12.87 2.56 -24.28
N GLY A 162 -11.82 2.33 -23.49
CA GLY A 162 -10.44 2.20 -23.98
C GLY A 162 -9.66 3.51 -24.12
N VAL A 163 -10.12 4.61 -23.53
CA VAL A 163 -9.43 5.92 -23.61
C VAL A 163 -8.45 6.07 -22.45
N LEU A 164 -7.18 6.36 -22.76
CA LEU A 164 -6.15 6.66 -21.78
C LEU A 164 -6.40 8.03 -21.14
N SER A 165 -6.48 8.08 -19.83
CA SER A 165 -6.66 9.32 -19.06
C SER A 165 -5.45 10.25 -19.18
N ASP A 166 -5.70 11.55 -19.11
CA ASP A 166 -4.64 12.59 -19.06
C ASP A 166 -4.00 12.72 -17.65
N TYR A 167 -4.63 12.15 -16.62
CA TYR A 167 -4.07 12.16 -15.27
C TYR A 167 -2.81 11.31 -15.19
N ARG A 168 -1.81 11.83 -14.44
CA ARG A 168 -0.59 11.10 -14.07
C ARG A 168 -0.35 11.26 -12.58
N GLY A 169 -0.11 10.15 -11.90
CA GLY A 169 0.12 10.13 -10.46
C GLY A 169 1.37 9.35 -10.06
N GLN A 170 1.93 9.69 -8.92
CA GLN A 170 3.02 8.91 -8.35
C GLN A 170 2.52 7.61 -7.69
N ASN A 171 1.29 7.61 -7.15
CA ASN A 171 0.76 6.52 -6.32
C ASN A 171 0.70 5.17 -7.08
N SER A 172 0.19 5.18 -8.33
CA SER A 172 0.21 3.97 -9.17
C SER A 172 1.62 3.47 -9.44
N ASN A 173 2.57 4.37 -9.70
CA ASN A 173 3.97 4.03 -9.95
C ASN A 173 4.70 3.55 -8.70
N MET A 174 4.34 4.05 -7.52
CA MET A 174 4.86 3.58 -6.23
C MET A 174 4.46 2.13 -5.96
N HIS A 175 3.18 1.81 -6.02
CA HIS A 175 2.73 0.43 -5.82
C HIS A 175 3.15 -0.49 -6.95
N MET A 176 3.37 0.03 -8.15
CA MET A 176 4.00 -0.73 -9.22
C MET A 176 5.44 -1.10 -8.88
N CYS A 177 6.22 -0.18 -8.31
CA CYS A 177 7.57 -0.46 -7.80
C CYS A 177 7.54 -1.53 -6.71
N GLU A 178 6.61 -1.45 -5.76
CA GLU A 178 6.38 -2.45 -4.72
C GLU A 178 6.08 -3.84 -5.33
N ALA A 179 5.13 -3.90 -6.26
CA ALA A 179 4.73 -5.14 -6.91
C ALA A 179 5.86 -5.78 -7.73
N MET A 180 6.65 -4.95 -8.44
CA MET A 180 7.82 -5.41 -9.19
C MET A 180 8.90 -5.96 -8.25
N LEU A 181 9.18 -5.33 -7.12
CA LEU A 181 10.09 -5.85 -6.10
C LEU A 181 9.60 -7.20 -5.54
N ALA A 182 8.32 -7.30 -5.21
CA ALA A 182 7.73 -8.54 -4.73
C ALA A 182 7.76 -9.66 -5.78
N ALA A 183 7.51 -9.35 -7.06
CA ALA A 183 7.60 -10.28 -8.18
C ALA A 183 9.04 -10.75 -8.41
N TYR A 184 10.02 -9.84 -8.30
CA TYR A 184 11.44 -10.21 -8.33
C TYR A 184 11.79 -11.18 -7.20
N GLU A 185 11.42 -10.85 -5.96
CA GLU A 185 11.68 -11.70 -4.80
C GLU A 185 10.97 -13.07 -4.87
N ALA A 186 9.86 -13.17 -5.61
CA ALA A 186 9.12 -14.42 -5.79
C ALA A 186 9.67 -15.29 -6.94
N SER A 187 10.16 -14.67 -8.02
CA SER A 187 10.55 -15.34 -9.27
C SER A 187 12.06 -15.39 -9.53
N ASN A 188 12.83 -14.48 -8.91
CA ASN A 188 14.22 -14.19 -9.22
C ASN A 188 14.45 -13.71 -10.68
N ASP A 189 13.39 -13.25 -11.38
CA ASP A 189 13.52 -12.72 -12.73
C ASP A 189 13.90 -11.23 -12.71
N LYS A 190 15.08 -10.93 -13.24
CA LYS A 190 15.70 -9.60 -13.23
C LYS A 190 14.88 -8.52 -13.93
N LYS A 191 13.97 -8.87 -14.85
CA LYS A 191 13.12 -7.85 -15.51
C LYS A 191 12.30 -7.04 -14.51
N PHE A 192 11.80 -7.68 -13.46
CA PHE A 192 11.05 -7.01 -12.40
C PHE A 192 11.93 -6.06 -11.58
N LEU A 193 13.14 -6.48 -11.20
CA LEU A 193 14.08 -5.59 -10.49
C LEU A 193 14.50 -4.39 -11.34
N ILE A 194 14.77 -4.59 -12.64
CA ILE A 194 15.09 -3.52 -13.58
C ILE A 194 13.94 -2.51 -13.65
N ARG A 195 12.70 -2.99 -13.76
CA ARG A 195 11.52 -2.11 -13.81
C ARG A 195 11.32 -1.35 -12.50
N ALA A 196 11.43 -2.01 -11.34
CA ALA A 196 11.35 -1.36 -10.03
C ALA A 196 12.41 -0.26 -9.88
N THR A 197 13.65 -0.53 -10.31
CA THR A 197 14.74 0.45 -10.31
C THR A 197 14.41 1.65 -11.19
N THR A 198 13.91 1.43 -12.41
CA THR A 198 13.52 2.50 -13.33
C THR A 198 12.44 3.40 -12.73
N LEU A 199 11.40 2.81 -12.10
CA LEU A 199 10.32 3.56 -11.45
C LEU A 199 10.85 4.41 -10.29
N ALA A 200 11.69 3.81 -9.44
CA ALA A 200 12.28 4.52 -8.30
C ALA A 200 13.19 5.67 -8.74
N GLU A 201 14.03 5.49 -9.77
CA GLU A 201 14.88 6.57 -10.31
C GLU A 201 14.04 7.71 -10.90
N ASN A 202 12.97 7.39 -11.62
CA ASN A 202 12.12 8.43 -12.19
C ASN A 202 11.28 9.16 -11.13
N ILE A 203 10.65 8.47 -10.18
CA ILE A 203 9.81 9.13 -9.17
C ILE A 203 10.64 9.73 -8.03
N ALA A 204 11.46 8.89 -7.34
CA ALA A 204 12.09 9.33 -6.11
C ALA A 204 13.34 10.20 -6.31
N PHE A 205 13.85 10.32 -7.54
CA PHE A 205 14.97 11.22 -7.84
C PHE A 205 14.59 12.26 -8.89
N LYS A 206 14.22 11.86 -10.10
CA LYS A 206 13.97 12.80 -11.20
C LYS A 206 12.76 13.69 -10.93
N GLN A 207 11.61 13.10 -10.54
CA GLN A 207 10.41 13.89 -10.23
C GLN A 207 10.58 14.65 -8.91
N ALA A 208 11.12 14.02 -7.88
CA ALA A 208 11.38 14.67 -6.60
C ALA A 208 12.30 15.89 -6.73
N ALA A 209 13.28 15.89 -7.64
CA ALA A 209 14.14 17.04 -7.91
C ALA A 209 13.39 18.28 -8.42
N LEU A 210 12.21 18.11 -9.02
CA LEU A 210 11.34 19.21 -9.48
C LEU A 210 10.53 19.85 -8.34
N THR A 211 10.47 19.19 -7.18
CA THR A 211 9.55 19.48 -6.08
C THR A 211 10.26 19.53 -4.72
N ASP A 212 11.42 20.18 -4.69
CA ASP A 212 12.25 20.34 -3.49
C ASP A 212 12.69 19.01 -2.85
N ASN A 213 12.97 18.00 -3.68
CA ASN A 213 13.36 16.63 -3.28
C ASN A 213 12.35 15.94 -2.34
N LEU A 214 11.07 16.27 -2.48
CA LEU A 214 9.93 15.51 -1.97
C LEU A 214 9.12 15.01 -3.17
N ILE A 215 8.34 13.96 -3.00
CA ILE A 215 7.55 13.38 -4.09
C ILE A 215 6.18 14.03 -4.11
N TRP A 216 5.86 14.75 -5.20
CA TRP A 216 4.53 15.32 -5.44
C TRP A 216 3.56 14.24 -5.91
N GLU A 217 2.26 14.42 -5.63
CA GLU A 217 1.26 13.39 -5.92
C GLU A 217 0.78 13.39 -7.36
N HIS A 218 0.65 14.58 -7.99
CA HIS A 218 -0.08 14.79 -9.23
C HIS A 218 0.80 15.44 -10.31
N TYR A 219 0.70 14.91 -11.51
CA TYR A 219 1.46 15.38 -12.65
C TYR A 219 0.55 15.57 -13.88
N LYS A 220 0.98 16.41 -14.81
CA LYS A 220 0.40 16.55 -16.14
C LYS A 220 0.82 15.39 -17.04
N THR A 221 0.29 15.33 -18.26
CA THR A 221 0.61 14.27 -19.23
C THR A 221 2.10 14.14 -19.56
N ASP A 222 2.87 15.23 -19.44
CA ASP A 222 4.31 15.29 -19.63
C ASP A 222 5.13 15.06 -18.34
N PHE A 223 4.47 14.65 -17.27
CA PHE A 223 5.02 14.46 -15.92
C PHE A 223 5.62 15.72 -15.29
N GLN A 224 5.24 16.92 -15.75
CA GLN A 224 5.49 18.13 -14.95
C GLN A 224 4.53 18.17 -13.75
N PRO A 225 4.98 18.65 -12.58
CA PRO A 225 4.12 18.76 -11.40
C PRO A 225 2.86 19.59 -11.68
N ASP A 226 1.70 19.05 -11.35
CA ASP A 226 0.43 19.76 -11.41
C ASP A 226 0.05 20.27 -10.02
N TRP A 227 0.45 21.51 -9.71
CA TRP A 227 0.24 22.13 -8.41
C TRP A 227 -1.21 22.53 -8.14
N GLU A 228 -2.04 22.57 -9.16
CA GLU A 228 -3.44 23.00 -9.07
C GLU A 228 -4.43 21.82 -9.02
N TYR A 229 -3.96 20.59 -9.31
CA TYR A 229 -4.83 19.40 -9.30
C TYR A 229 -5.45 19.17 -7.91
N ASN A 230 -6.77 19.19 -7.82
CA ASN A 230 -7.56 19.05 -6.59
C ASN A 230 -7.24 20.06 -5.46
N LYS A 231 -6.59 21.17 -5.74
CA LYS A 231 -6.27 22.21 -4.74
C LYS A 231 -7.50 22.78 -4.03
N HIS A 232 -8.65 22.75 -4.68
CA HIS A 232 -9.94 23.16 -4.13
C HIS A 232 -10.60 22.08 -3.24
N ASP A 233 -10.11 20.84 -3.28
CA ASP A 233 -10.57 19.70 -2.50
C ASP A 233 -9.35 18.93 -1.90
N PRO A 234 -8.61 19.55 -0.96
CA PRO A 234 -7.35 19.00 -0.47
C PRO A 234 -7.54 17.71 0.33
N LYS A 235 -8.73 17.44 0.84
CA LYS A 235 -9.10 16.21 1.56
C LYS A 235 -9.78 15.17 0.66
N ASN A 236 -9.62 15.26 -0.67
CA ASN A 236 -10.16 14.26 -1.58
C ASN A 236 -9.67 12.85 -1.20
N LEU A 237 -10.59 11.90 -1.07
CA LEU A 237 -10.28 10.58 -0.51
C LEU A 237 -9.23 9.79 -1.32
N TYR A 238 -9.24 9.95 -2.65
CA TYR A 238 -8.38 9.14 -3.54
C TYR A 238 -7.23 9.92 -4.16
N ARG A 239 -7.39 11.23 -4.33
CA ARG A 239 -6.42 12.11 -4.98
C ARG A 239 -6.29 13.43 -4.21
N PRO A 240 -5.87 13.39 -2.92
CA PRO A 240 -5.75 14.58 -2.07
C PRO A 240 -4.67 15.51 -2.60
N TRP A 241 -4.86 16.83 -2.42
CA TRP A 241 -3.86 17.81 -2.75
C TRP A 241 -2.80 17.93 -1.66
N GLY A 242 -1.57 18.17 -2.03
CA GLY A 242 -0.44 18.35 -1.11
C GLY A 242 0.54 17.19 -1.17
N PHE A 243 1.63 17.31 -0.43
CA PHE A 243 2.55 16.21 -0.17
C PHE A 243 1.95 15.25 0.86
N GLN A 244 1.97 13.96 0.55
CA GLN A 244 1.48 12.92 1.46
C GLN A 244 2.65 12.34 2.26
N PRO A 245 2.77 12.59 3.58
CA PRO A 245 3.89 12.05 4.37
C PRO A 245 3.95 10.53 4.35
N GLY A 246 2.81 9.86 4.31
CA GLY A 246 2.75 8.40 4.19
C GLY A 246 3.41 7.89 2.91
N HIS A 247 3.18 8.53 1.77
CA HIS A 247 3.83 8.16 0.51
C HIS A 247 5.34 8.44 0.51
N GLN A 248 5.80 9.52 1.16
CA GLN A 248 7.23 9.77 1.32
C GLN A 248 7.91 8.64 2.11
N THR A 249 7.28 8.21 3.21
CA THR A 249 7.82 7.13 4.05
C THR A 249 7.68 5.75 3.40
N GLU A 250 6.64 5.53 2.62
CA GLU A 250 6.48 4.30 1.83
C GLU A 250 7.52 4.21 0.72
N TRP A 251 7.82 5.30 0.00
CA TRP A 251 8.95 5.35 -0.92
C TRP A 251 10.28 5.12 -0.20
N SER A 252 10.47 5.67 1.01
CA SER A 252 11.65 5.37 1.82
C SER A 252 11.82 3.86 2.04
N LYS A 253 10.75 3.15 2.41
CA LYS A 253 10.72 1.68 2.55
C LYS A 253 11.10 0.97 1.24
N LEU A 254 10.56 1.39 0.09
CA LEU A 254 10.84 0.78 -1.22
C LEU A 254 12.30 0.99 -1.66
N LEU A 255 12.86 2.18 -1.42
CA LEU A 255 14.27 2.48 -1.70
C LEU A 255 15.22 1.62 -0.85
N LEU A 256 14.88 1.37 0.41
CA LEU A 256 15.64 0.47 1.28
C LEU A 256 15.53 -0.99 0.82
N THR A 257 14.40 -1.39 0.26
CA THR A 257 14.25 -2.71 -0.37
C THR A 257 15.10 -2.82 -1.65
N LEU A 258 15.16 -1.77 -2.47
CA LEU A 258 16.08 -1.72 -3.62
C LEU A 258 17.55 -1.80 -3.19
N HIS A 259 17.93 -1.10 -2.11
CA HIS A 259 19.28 -1.19 -1.55
C HIS A 259 19.68 -2.62 -1.20
N LYS A 260 18.77 -3.40 -0.63
CA LYS A 260 19.00 -4.82 -0.31
C LYS A 260 19.38 -5.64 -1.54
N HIS A 261 18.87 -5.29 -2.73
CA HIS A 261 19.13 -6.02 -3.98
C HIS A 261 20.26 -5.47 -4.84
N SER A 262 20.61 -4.19 -4.72
CA SER A 262 21.61 -3.51 -5.56
C SER A 262 22.83 -2.97 -4.79
N ALA A 263 22.74 -2.87 -3.47
CA ALA A 263 23.78 -2.34 -2.57
C ALA A 263 24.29 -0.92 -2.92
N ASP A 264 23.50 -0.11 -3.67
CA ASP A 264 23.85 1.26 -4.01
C ASP A 264 23.47 2.20 -2.84
N PRO A 265 24.44 2.94 -2.27
CA PRO A 265 24.20 3.83 -1.13
C PRO A 265 23.25 5.01 -1.43
N LYS A 266 23.05 5.36 -2.72
CA LYS A 266 22.10 6.43 -3.09
C LYS A 266 20.69 6.17 -2.57
N TRP A 267 20.27 4.88 -2.53
CA TRP A 267 18.96 4.49 -2.04
C TRP A 267 18.77 4.82 -0.56
N ILE A 268 19.78 4.55 0.28
CA ILE A 268 19.73 4.89 1.71
C ILE A 268 19.68 6.41 1.89
N GLN A 269 20.49 7.17 1.14
CA GLN A 269 20.52 8.63 1.26
C GLN A 269 19.16 9.26 0.93
N GLN A 270 18.54 8.83 -0.18
CA GLN A 270 17.23 9.34 -0.58
C GLN A 270 16.13 8.88 0.39
N ALA A 271 16.18 7.62 0.84
CA ALA A 271 15.24 7.11 1.83
C ALA A 271 15.27 7.90 3.14
N LYS A 272 16.47 8.22 3.65
CA LYS A 272 16.63 9.09 4.82
C LYS A 272 16.02 10.47 4.59
N GLN A 273 16.35 11.11 3.49
CA GLN A 273 15.87 12.45 3.17
C GLN A 273 14.34 12.50 3.10
N LEU A 274 13.70 11.56 2.42
CA LEU A 274 12.24 11.49 2.33
C LEU A 274 11.62 11.29 3.71
N PHE A 275 12.13 10.34 4.50
CA PHE A 275 11.63 10.07 5.84
C PHE A 275 11.78 11.28 6.78
N GLU A 276 13.00 11.82 6.91
CA GLU A 276 13.29 12.90 7.85
C GLU A 276 12.45 14.15 7.57
N ARG A 277 12.32 14.51 6.29
CA ARG A 277 11.55 15.69 5.89
C ARG A 277 10.05 15.49 6.08
N ALA A 278 9.52 14.32 5.70
CA ALA A 278 8.12 14.00 5.90
C ALA A 278 7.76 13.98 7.38
N TYR A 279 8.55 13.26 8.20
CA TYR A 279 8.32 13.15 9.63
C TYR A 279 8.36 14.53 10.33
N ALA A 280 9.37 15.35 10.03
CA ALA A 280 9.53 16.67 10.64
C ALA A 280 8.37 17.63 10.32
N LYS A 281 7.80 17.54 9.09
CA LYS A 281 6.71 18.41 8.64
C LYS A 281 5.31 17.93 9.10
N SER A 282 5.15 16.64 9.34
CA SER A 282 3.82 16.04 9.55
C SER A 282 3.54 15.57 10.98
N TRP A 283 4.56 15.51 11.86
CA TRP A 283 4.32 15.12 13.25
C TRP A 283 3.50 16.18 14.00
N ASP A 284 2.30 15.81 14.44
CA ASP A 284 1.45 16.68 15.24
C ASP A 284 2.00 16.79 16.66
N LYS A 285 2.54 17.97 17.00
CA LYS A 285 3.16 18.23 18.32
C LYS A 285 2.16 18.33 19.46
N GLU A 286 0.89 18.58 19.15
CA GLU A 286 -0.17 18.77 20.14
C GLU A 286 -0.87 17.44 20.48
N HIS A 287 -1.22 16.65 19.46
CA HIS A 287 -2.02 15.43 19.62
C HIS A 287 -1.26 14.14 19.26
N GLY A 288 0.00 14.25 18.81
CA GLY A 288 0.80 13.11 18.34
C GLY A 288 0.36 12.56 16.98
N GLY A 289 1.14 11.64 16.44
CA GLY A 289 0.89 11.01 15.14
C GLY A 289 1.20 11.91 13.94
N LEU A 290 1.20 11.33 12.76
CA LEU A 290 1.42 12.03 11.51
C LEU A 290 0.08 12.49 10.92
N ILE A 291 0.00 13.75 10.51
CA ILE A 291 -1.10 14.29 9.71
C ILE A 291 -1.08 13.70 8.30
N TYR A 292 -2.19 13.85 7.56
CA TYR A 292 -2.34 13.25 6.24
C TYR A 292 -1.64 14.03 5.14
N GLY A 293 -1.63 15.37 5.17
CA GLY A 293 -1.07 16.17 4.09
C GLY A 293 -0.51 17.52 4.50
N PHE A 294 0.54 17.96 3.79
CA PHE A 294 1.08 19.31 3.92
C PHE A 294 1.30 19.95 2.55
N ALA A 295 1.10 21.27 2.50
CA ALA A 295 1.23 22.09 1.30
C ALA A 295 2.72 22.34 0.92
N PRO A 296 3.01 22.86 -0.30
CA PRO A 296 4.38 23.19 -0.73
C PRO A 296 5.11 24.19 0.18
N ASP A 297 4.40 25.09 0.84
CA ASP A 297 4.96 26.03 1.84
C ASP A 297 5.22 25.37 3.21
N GLY A 298 4.78 24.12 3.39
CA GLY A 298 4.94 23.35 4.61
C GLY A 298 3.79 23.47 5.60
N GLU A 299 2.76 24.25 5.29
CA GLU A 299 1.55 24.33 6.13
C GLU A 299 0.69 23.08 6.00
N CYS A 300 -0.05 22.74 7.06
CA CYS A 300 -0.95 21.61 7.05
C CYS A 300 -2.13 21.87 6.10
N CYS A 301 -2.40 20.96 5.17
CA CYS A 301 -3.55 21.00 4.28
C CYS A 301 -4.58 19.90 4.55
N ASP A 302 -4.17 18.81 5.22
CA ASP A 302 -5.06 17.77 5.72
C ASP A 302 -4.52 17.25 7.07
N ASP A 303 -5.26 17.56 8.14
CA ASP A 303 -4.87 17.26 9.52
C ASP A 303 -5.46 15.93 10.04
N ASP A 304 -6.20 15.20 9.24
CA ASP A 304 -6.71 13.88 9.58
C ASP A 304 -5.56 12.88 9.74
N LYS A 305 -5.79 11.80 10.50
CA LYS A 305 -4.76 10.81 10.79
C LYS A 305 -5.21 9.44 10.30
N TYR A 306 -4.55 8.97 9.26
CA TYR A 306 -4.84 7.69 8.63
C TYR A 306 -3.95 6.58 9.18
N PHE A 307 -4.54 5.40 9.39
CA PHE A 307 -3.86 4.21 9.89
C PHE A 307 -2.61 3.84 9.09
N TRP A 308 -2.71 3.90 7.75
CA TRP A 308 -1.65 3.47 6.86
C TRP A 308 -0.43 4.40 6.89
N VAL A 309 -0.64 5.71 7.08
CA VAL A 309 0.44 6.68 7.21
C VAL A 309 1.32 6.37 8.42
N GLN A 310 0.72 6.03 9.56
CA GLN A 310 1.45 5.63 10.75
C GLN A 310 2.20 4.31 10.52
N ALA A 311 1.51 3.33 9.91
CA ALA A 311 2.04 1.99 9.65
C ALA A 311 3.26 2.03 8.71
N GLU A 312 3.15 2.64 7.56
CA GLU A 312 4.25 2.76 6.60
C GLU A 312 5.44 3.52 7.20
N SER A 313 5.16 4.54 7.99
CA SER A 313 6.20 5.35 8.62
C SER A 313 6.98 4.58 9.70
N PHE A 314 6.32 3.78 10.55
CA PHE A 314 7.10 2.98 11.50
C PHE A 314 7.90 1.86 10.82
N ALA A 315 7.40 1.28 9.72
CA ALA A 315 8.15 0.30 8.95
C ALA A 315 9.41 0.92 8.34
N ALA A 316 9.28 2.09 7.70
CA ALA A 316 10.41 2.83 7.14
C ALA A 316 11.43 3.21 8.23
N ALA A 317 10.98 3.68 9.40
CA ALA A 317 11.83 4.01 10.53
C ALA A 317 12.64 2.79 11.02
N SER A 318 12.00 1.63 11.17
CA SER A 318 12.67 0.38 11.55
C SER A 318 13.74 -0.03 10.53
N MET A 319 13.42 0.03 9.24
CA MET A 319 14.35 -0.32 8.18
C MET A 319 15.55 0.66 8.12
N LEU A 320 15.31 1.96 8.29
CA LEU A 320 16.38 2.96 8.38
C LEU A 320 17.28 2.70 9.60
N TYR A 321 16.70 2.42 10.76
CA TYR A 321 17.48 2.07 11.95
C TYR A 321 18.37 0.83 11.68
N LYS A 322 17.82 -0.22 11.05
CA LYS A 322 18.58 -1.43 10.71
C LYS A 322 19.81 -1.16 9.85
N VAL A 323 19.70 -0.27 8.86
CA VAL A 323 20.79 -0.02 7.89
C VAL A 323 21.76 1.08 8.32
N THR A 324 21.32 2.03 9.17
CA THR A 324 22.13 3.19 9.57
C THR A 324 22.63 3.14 11.01
N ALA A 325 21.96 2.38 11.88
CA ALA A 325 22.12 2.36 13.33
C ALA A 325 21.94 3.76 14.00
N GLU A 326 21.28 4.71 13.33
CA GLU A 326 21.03 6.04 13.86
C GLU A 326 19.84 6.02 14.83
N GLN A 327 20.07 6.42 16.08
CA GLN A 327 19.09 6.35 17.16
C GLN A 327 17.79 7.12 16.85
N GLN A 328 17.86 8.21 16.11
CA GLN A 328 16.69 9.00 15.74
C GLN A 328 15.59 8.19 15.05
N PHE A 329 15.95 7.17 14.25
CA PHE A 329 14.97 6.32 13.57
C PHE A 329 14.31 5.32 14.53
N LEU A 330 15.05 4.80 15.51
CA LEU A 330 14.45 4.00 16.56
C LEU A 330 13.51 4.82 17.45
N ASP A 331 13.89 6.08 17.76
CA ASP A 331 13.04 7.00 18.52
C ASP A 331 11.75 7.33 17.76
N ALA A 332 11.84 7.60 16.45
CA ALA A 332 10.67 7.81 15.60
C ALA A 332 9.77 6.56 15.54
N TYR A 333 10.36 5.36 15.40
CA TYR A 333 9.64 4.09 15.45
C TYR A 333 8.85 3.93 16.75
N GLN A 334 9.49 4.19 17.90
CA GLN A 334 8.86 4.08 19.21
C GLN A 334 7.72 5.10 19.38
N ALA A 335 7.93 6.34 18.93
CA ALA A 335 6.91 7.38 19.01
C ALA A 335 5.67 7.06 18.13
N LEU A 336 5.89 6.57 16.89
CA LEU A 336 4.81 6.14 15.99
C LEU A 336 4.02 4.96 16.57
N TRP A 337 4.70 3.97 17.13
CA TRP A 337 4.04 2.85 17.78
C TRP A 337 3.29 3.26 19.03
N GLN A 338 3.88 4.11 19.87
CA GLN A 338 3.23 4.60 21.08
C GLN A 338 1.93 5.32 20.75
N TYR A 339 1.96 6.18 19.73
CA TYR A 339 0.78 6.87 19.21
C TYR A 339 -0.26 5.86 18.67
N SER A 340 0.18 4.96 17.78
CA SER A 340 -0.71 4.00 17.14
C SER A 340 -1.37 3.05 18.13
N TRP A 341 -0.61 2.57 19.12
CA TRP A 341 -1.12 1.72 20.19
C TRP A 341 -2.19 2.41 21.01
N GLN A 342 -1.98 3.68 21.31
CA GLN A 342 -2.89 4.45 22.15
C GLN A 342 -4.17 4.87 21.42
N HIS A 343 -4.09 5.21 20.12
CA HIS A 343 -5.17 5.87 19.41
C HIS A 343 -5.72 5.08 18.23
N MET A 344 -4.87 4.34 17.48
CA MET A 344 -5.27 3.64 16.26
C MET A 344 -5.70 2.19 16.48
N VAL A 345 -5.07 1.48 17.42
CA VAL A 345 -5.40 0.08 17.73
C VAL A 345 -6.73 0.01 18.47
N ASP A 346 -7.66 -0.79 17.96
CA ASP A 346 -8.90 -1.07 18.68
C ASP A 346 -8.71 -2.21 19.68
N HIS A 347 -8.51 -1.84 20.93
CA HIS A 347 -8.32 -2.82 22.02
C HIS A 347 -9.58 -3.58 22.42
N LYS A 348 -10.76 -3.18 21.90
CA LYS A 348 -12.02 -3.85 22.22
C LYS A 348 -12.36 -4.95 21.22
N TYR A 349 -12.20 -4.66 19.93
CA TYR A 349 -12.66 -5.53 18.86
C TYR A 349 -11.52 -6.05 17.96
N GLY A 350 -10.30 -5.52 18.12
CA GLY A 350 -9.14 -5.86 17.30
C GLY A 350 -9.00 -5.00 16.05
N ALA A 351 -7.89 -5.20 15.34
CA ALA A 351 -7.47 -4.42 14.18
C ALA A 351 -7.30 -2.91 14.50
N TRP A 352 -7.16 -2.08 13.48
CA TRP A 352 -6.93 -0.66 13.66
C TRP A 352 -8.15 0.15 13.21
N PHE A 353 -8.39 1.33 13.83
CA PHE A 353 -9.32 2.31 13.28
C PHE A 353 -8.79 2.87 11.96
N ARG A 354 -9.70 3.24 11.04
CA ARG A 354 -9.32 3.65 9.69
C ARG A 354 -8.77 5.07 9.65
N VAL A 355 -9.51 6.01 10.22
CA VAL A 355 -9.22 7.45 10.20
C VAL A 355 -9.61 8.05 11.55
N LEU A 356 -8.77 8.94 12.05
CA LEU A 356 -9.07 9.79 13.20
C LEU A 356 -9.02 11.26 12.78
N HIS A 357 -9.82 12.09 13.44
CA HIS A 357 -9.65 13.53 13.40
C HIS A 357 -8.33 13.94 14.06
N ARG A 358 -7.91 15.18 13.87
CA ARG A 358 -6.69 15.71 14.47
C ARG A 358 -6.60 15.49 15.98
N ASP A 359 -7.73 15.66 16.71
CA ASP A 359 -7.83 15.46 18.16
C ASP A 359 -7.88 13.99 18.60
N ASN A 360 -7.67 13.06 17.68
CA ASN A 360 -7.72 11.61 17.86
C ASN A 360 -9.13 11.05 18.12
N SER A 361 -10.20 11.82 17.95
CA SER A 361 -11.54 11.29 17.91
C SER A 361 -11.81 10.50 16.62
N LYS A 362 -12.66 9.49 16.69
CA LYS A 362 -12.98 8.64 15.54
C LYS A 362 -13.83 9.37 14.50
N TYR A 363 -13.52 9.12 13.23
CA TYR A 363 -14.29 9.66 12.11
C TYR A 363 -15.64 8.96 11.92
N SER A 364 -15.67 7.64 12.04
CA SER A 364 -16.87 6.80 11.89
C SER A 364 -16.67 5.46 12.60
N ASP A 365 -17.70 4.61 12.55
CA ASP A 365 -17.64 3.22 12.99
C ASP A 365 -17.24 2.24 11.88
N GLU A 366 -16.85 2.74 10.70
CA GLU A 366 -16.39 1.93 9.58
C GLU A 366 -14.91 1.60 9.74
N LYS A 367 -14.61 0.41 10.26
CA LYS A 367 -13.25 -0.05 10.49
C LYS A 367 -12.55 -0.48 9.20
N SER A 368 -13.24 -1.18 8.33
CA SER A 368 -12.75 -1.61 7.01
C SER A 368 -13.73 -1.19 5.94
N ALA A 369 -13.23 -0.78 4.79
CA ALA A 369 -14.06 -0.40 3.66
C ALA A 369 -13.36 -0.75 2.35
N ALA A 370 -14.13 -1.27 1.41
CA ALA A 370 -13.66 -1.63 0.08
C ALA A 370 -12.93 -0.46 -0.59
N GLY A 371 -11.77 -0.74 -1.18
CA GLY A 371 -10.92 0.25 -1.82
C GLY A 371 -10.11 1.14 -0.89
N SER A 372 -10.34 1.10 0.44
CA SER A 372 -9.64 2.00 1.36
C SER A 372 -8.88 1.27 2.48
N LYS A 373 -9.48 0.31 3.17
CA LYS A 373 -8.82 -0.38 4.29
C LYS A 373 -9.22 -1.85 4.41
N CYS A 374 -8.21 -2.72 4.55
CA CYS A 374 -8.32 -4.14 4.95
C CYS A 374 -7.08 -4.58 5.75
N ASP A 375 -6.47 -3.69 6.52
CA ASP A 375 -5.24 -3.89 7.30
C ASP A 375 -4.03 -4.44 6.50
N TYR A 376 -3.98 -4.22 5.20
CA TYR A 376 -2.82 -4.54 4.35
C TYR A 376 -1.56 -3.79 4.81
N HIS A 377 -1.66 -2.47 5.00
CA HIS A 377 -0.53 -1.65 5.42
C HIS A 377 -0.07 -1.97 6.84
N THR A 378 -1.00 -2.20 7.78
CA THR A 378 -0.65 -2.50 9.17
C THR A 378 0.04 -3.87 9.30
N LEU A 379 -0.49 -4.90 8.63
CA LEU A 379 0.14 -6.22 8.58
C LEU A 379 1.47 -6.18 7.84
N GLY A 380 1.50 -5.56 6.65
CA GLY A 380 2.70 -5.42 5.83
C GLY A 380 3.82 -4.70 6.58
N ALA A 381 3.50 -3.60 7.26
CA ALA A 381 4.45 -2.87 8.08
C ALA A 381 5.03 -3.73 9.22
N CYS A 382 4.20 -4.47 9.95
CA CYS A 382 4.67 -5.39 10.97
C CYS A 382 5.56 -6.50 10.40
N PHE A 383 5.20 -7.05 9.23
CA PHE A 383 6.01 -8.07 8.55
C PHE A 383 7.37 -7.52 8.10
N GLU A 384 7.46 -6.27 7.64
CA GLU A 384 8.74 -5.64 7.32
C GLU A 384 9.59 -5.42 8.57
N VAL A 385 9.01 -4.96 9.69
CA VAL A 385 9.74 -4.83 10.95
C VAL A 385 10.26 -6.18 11.43
N LEU A 386 9.47 -7.26 11.35
CA LEU A 386 9.92 -8.61 11.71
C LEU A 386 11.17 -9.03 10.92
N LYS A 387 11.28 -8.66 9.63
CA LYS A 387 12.50 -8.90 8.83
C LYS A 387 13.72 -8.11 9.32
N THR A 388 13.52 -6.96 9.97
CA THR A 388 14.63 -6.16 10.53
C THR A 388 15.17 -6.74 11.83
N LEU A 389 14.34 -7.48 12.58
CA LEU A 389 14.70 -8.10 13.87
C LEU A 389 15.45 -9.44 13.70
N GLY A 390 15.27 -10.13 12.59
CA GLY A 390 16.00 -11.37 12.22
C GLY A 390 17.28 -11.05 11.51
#